data_a9ebc3edb28647ca172d0e6000f4faba
#
_entry.id   a9ebc3edb28647ca172d0e6000f4faba
#
_cell.length_a   1.000
_cell.length_b   1.000
_cell.length_c   1.000
_cell.angle_alpha   90.00
_cell.angle_beta   90.00
_cell.angle_gamma   90.00
#
_symmetry.space_group_name_H-M   'P 1'
#
loop_
_entity.id
_entity.type
_entity.pdbx_description
1 polymer ?
#
loop_
_entity_poly.entity_id
_entity_poly.type
_entity_poly.pdbx_seq_one_letter_code
_entity_poly.pdbx_strand_id
1 'polypeptide(L)'
;MKIGIFLGFPTINGGTYVIYEHASRLKKRGHRVILVTQQEVVPEKYAWHPAAHTLEWLTLEQARTESFDIVLATWWQSPFLLHELQATHYAYFVQSIETRFIPPYNPSDYTTYDNVIWQELCEKTYSYALPIITEATWIQEYIYEKYNNYPQLVRNGIRKDIYTVEGDAVAPREPGRFRVLVEGPVDVVYKNVPASIRLAKKAKADEIWLLTSSPVEQYKDVDRVFSQVPIHETPKIYRSCDLLLKLSYVEGMFGPPLEMFHCGGTALVYDVTGHDEYIIHNQNSYIVARDKEKQVIHYLRHLKKNPQELERLKQGALQTASQWPDWDECADLFEQALLKIATKRPASRAYFKKYTEELFKTRQPLQEAKTYNIFVDRERTAWEGRQTDKKNLIEFYWDVQGNFNSENTQSQYYPSEEWATISFELQIEKAPLWLRIDPSTRMGIIVIDFIKVRNTTRDIDVMSLQEPDDFQRLFLTGDAKWLFQDKKNIIFSYGRDPILHLPVVKKGIIDPDEYLEVSIRVKETGIQQFVIDQQLSCPDQSLTKEQVTQAQPWWQRLAIAKIIVKTISKAIVKATSLKNRFIHSLQR
;
A
#
# COMPACT_ATOMS: atom_id res chain seq x y z
N MET A 1 -14.64 -22.12 -23.51
CA MET A 1 -15.29 -20.98 -22.85
C MET A 1 -14.69 -19.66 -23.37
N LYS A 2 -15.49 -18.59 -23.31
CA LYS A 2 -15.02 -17.23 -23.49
C LYS A 2 -14.77 -16.61 -22.11
N ILE A 3 -13.52 -16.29 -21.80
CA ILE A 3 -13.06 -15.90 -20.47
C ILE A 3 -12.56 -14.46 -20.55
N GLY A 4 -13.15 -13.57 -19.74
CA GLY A 4 -12.66 -12.22 -19.53
C GLY A 4 -11.82 -12.17 -18.27
N ILE A 5 -10.63 -11.58 -18.34
CA ILE A 5 -9.76 -11.41 -17.16
C ILE A 5 -9.43 -9.94 -17.01
N PHE A 6 -9.87 -9.31 -15.92
CA PHE A 6 -9.44 -7.97 -15.61
C PHE A 6 -7.95 -7.94 -15.33
N LEU A 7 -7.24 -7.03 -15.99
CA LEU A 7 -5.82 -6.77 -15.77
C LEU A 7 -5.61 -5.29 -15.43
N GLY A 8 -4.99 -5.00 -14.29
CA GLY A 8 -4.77 -3.62 -13.84
C GLY A 8 -3.82 -2.87 -14.77
N PHE A 9 -2.55 -3.27 -14.74
CA PHE A 9 -1.48 -2.68 -15.57
C PHE A 9 -0.64 -3.79 -16.19
N PRO A 10 -0.42 -3.77 -17.51
CA PRO A 10 0.36 -4.79 -18.21
C PRO A 10 1.90 -4.61 -18.05
N THR A 11 2.34 -3.83 -17.06
CA THR A 11 3.75 -3.62 -16.75
C THR A 11 4.38 -4.85 -16.09
N ILE A 12 5.72 -4.88 -16.03
CA ILE A 12 6.46 -5.96 -15.39
C ILE A 12 6.15 -6.00 -13.89
N ASN A 13 5.38 -6.99 -13.48
CA ASN A 13 5.09 -7.29 -12.08
C ASN A 13 4.63 -8.75 -11.94
N GLY A 14 4.74 -9.32 -10.73
CA GLY A 14 4.39 -10.71 -10.47
C GLY A 14 2.94 -11.06 -10.81
N GLY A 15 2.00 -10.19 -10.46
CA GLY A 15 0.58 -10.43 -10.74
C GLY A 15 0.25 -10.49 -12.23
N THR A 16 0.81 -9.59 -13.03
CA THR A 16 0.66 -9.63 -14.49
C THR A 16 1.31 -10.89 -15.09
N TYR A 17 2.49 -11.28 -14.58
CA TYR A 17 3.17 -12.49 -15.00
C TYR A 17 2.29 -13.74 -14.83
N VAL A 18 1.73 -13.91 -13.65
CA VAL A 18 0.84 -15.03 -13.31
C VAL A 18 -0.38 -15.07 -14.23
N ILE A 19 -1.00 -13.91 -14.47
CA ILE A 19 -2.15 -13.82 -15.39
C ILE A 19 -1.76 -14.21 -16.81
N TYR A 20 -0.62 -13.76 -17.31
CA TYR A 20 -0.14 -14.12 -18.64
C TYR A 20 0.11 -15.62 -18.80
N GLU A 21 0.71 -16.26 -17.78
CA GLU A 21 0.98 -17.69 -17.82
C GLU A 21 -0.31 -18.52 -17.86
N HIS A 22 -1.30 -18.20 -17.01
CA HIS A 22 -2.60 -18.88 -17.05
C HIS A 22 -3.37 -18.56 -18.34
N ALA A 23 -3.49 -17.30 -18.73
CA ALA A 23 -4.24 -16.88 -19.92
C ALA A 23 -3.71 -17.52 -21.20
N SER A 24 -2.37 -17.56 -21.36
CA SER A 24 -1.73 -18.18 -22.54
C SER A 24 -2.02 -19.68 -22.64
N ARG A 25 -2.01 -20.38 -21.51
CA ARG A 25 -2.28 -21.83 -21.47
C ARG A 25 -3.75 -22.14 -21.65
N LEU A 26 -4.65 -21.36 -21.06
CA LEU A 26 -6.08 -21.47 -21.32
C LEU A 26 -6.39 -21.27 -22.82
N LYS A 27 -5.72 -20.28 -23.46
CA LYS A 27 -5.86 -20.08 -24.92
C LYS A 27 -5.37 -21.30 -25.71
N LYS A 28 -4.21 -21.89 -25.34
CA LYS A 28 -3.70 -23.12 -25.99
C LYS A 28 -4.65 -24.31 -25.83
N ARG A 29 -5.45 -24.34 -24.75
CA ARG A 29 -6.48 -25.37 -24.48
C ARG A 29 -7.82 -25.09 -25.20
N GLY A 30 -7.87 -24.07 -26.07
CA GLY A 30 -9.03 -23.78 -26.90
C GLY A 30 -10.06 -22.83 -26.28
N HIS A 31 -9.74 -22.17 -25.16
CA HIS A 31 -10.56 -21.10 -24.65
C HIS A 31 -10.28 -19.79 -25.39
N ARG A 32 -11.29 -18.95 -25.59
CA ARG A 32 -11.11 -17.58 -26.00
C ARG A 32 -10.87 -16.73 -24.76
N VAL A 33 -9.65 -16.25 -24.56
CA VAL A 33 -9.24 -15.47 -23.40
C VAL A 33 -9.02 -14.02 -23.81
N ILE A 34 -9.69 -13.11 -23.13
CA ILE A 34 -9.65 -11.66 -23.38
C ILE A 34 -9.17 -10.97 -22.09
N LEU A 35 -8.09 -10.22 -22.21
CA LEU A 35 -7.60 -9.35 -21.15
C LEU A 35 -8.35 -8.02 -21.21
N VAL A 36 -9.00 -7.64 -20.12
CA VAL A 36 -9.78 -6.41 -20.01
C VAL A 36 -9.02 -5.39 -19.18
N THR A 37 -8.75 -4.23 -19.77
CA THR A 37 -8.01 -3.13 -19.15
C THR A 37 -8.83 -1.85 -19.11
N GLN A 38 -8.48 -0.93 -18.23
CA GLN A 38 -9.15 0.38 -18.17
C GLN A 38 -8.73 1.30 -19.32
N GLN A 39 -7.49 1.16 -19.78
CA GLN A 39 -6.93 1.98 -20.87
C GLN A 39 -6.53 1.06 -22.02
N GLU A 40 -6.48 1.63 -23.21
CA GLU A 40 -5.99 0.93 -24.39
C GLU A 40 -4.53 0.47 -24.20
N VAL A 41 -4.28 -0.77 -24.55
CA VAL A 41 -2.96 -1.39 -24.47
C VAL A 41 -2.37 -1.52 -25.86
N VAL A 42 -1.17 -1.01 -26.03
CA VAL A 42 -0.33 -1.23 -27.22
C VAL A 42 0.62 -2.39 -26.88
N PRO A 43 0.37 -3.63 -27.37
CA PRO A 43 1.09 -4.83 -26.93
C PRO A 43 2.60 -4.74 -27.09
N GLU A 44 3.07 -4.02 -28.13
CA GLU A 44 4.49 -3.82 -28.44
C GLU A 44 5.27 -3.14 -27.29
N LYS A 45 4.60 -2.30 -26.50
CA LYS A 45 5.19 -1.64 -25.33
C LYS A 45 5.37 -2.56 -24.13
N TYR A 46 4.76 -3.74 -24.18
CA TYR A 46 4.75 -4.71 -23.08
C TYR A 46 5.34 -6.07 -23.49
N ALA A 47 6.26 -6.05 -24.45
CA ALA A 47 6.91 -7.24 -25.04
C ALA A 47 7.82 -8.03 -24.08
N TRP A 48 7.88 -7.66 -22.82
CA TRP A 48 8.66 -8.38 -21.80
C TRP A 48 8.18 -9.84 -21.60
N HIS A 49 6.94 -10.14 -22.00
CA HIS A 49 6.38 -11.48 -21.98
C HIS A 49 5.67 -11.77 -23.32
N PRO A 50 5.86 -12.97 -23.92
CA PRO A 50 5.27 -13.30 -25.23
C PRO A 50 3.74 -13.24 -25.27
N ALA A 51 3.09 -13.45 -24.13
CA ALA A 51 1.63 -13.40 -24.01
C ALA A 51 1.04 -12.03 -24.40
N ALA A 52 1.77 -10.93 -24.22
CA ALA A 52 1.31 -9.60 -24.57
C ALA A 52 0.87 -9.51 -26.06
N HIS A 53 1.59 -10.18 -26.96
CA HIS A 53 1.30 -10.20 -28.40
C HIS A 53 0.32 -11.30 -28.83
N THR A 54 0.14 -12.32 -28.01
CA THR A 54 -0.67 -13.48 -28.40
C THR A 54 -2.08 -13.46 -27.85
N LEU A 55 -2.33 -12.70 -26.76
CA LEU A 55 -3.64 -12.59 -26.12
C LEU A 55 -4.47 -11.48 -26.78
N GLU A 56 -5.79 -11.59 -26.66
CA GLU A 56 -6.74 -10.58 -27.10
C GLU A 56 -6.90 -9.53 -26.00
N TRP A 57 -6.93 -8.25 -26.39
CA TRP A 57 -7.06 -7.13 -25.48
C TRP A 57 -8.31 -6.32 -25.81
N LEU A 58 -9.06 -5.95 -24.79
CA LEU A 58 -10.16 -4.99 -24.87
C LEU A 58 -10.06 -3.99 -23.72
N THR A 59 -10.44 -2.75 -24.00
CA THR A 59 -10.75 -1.83 -22.91
C THR A 59 -12.05 -2.25 -22.23
N LEU A 60 -12.28 -1.80 -21.00
CA LEU A 60 -13.54 -2.03 -20.29
C LEU A 60 -14.74 -1.56 -21.12
N GLU A 61 -14.62 -0.42 -21.81
CA GLU A 61 -15.67 0.12 -22.68
C GLU A 61 -15.99 -0.81 -23.86
N GLN A 62 -14.98 -1.32 -24.55
CA GLN A 62 -15.15 -2.31 -25.62
C GLN A 62 -15.74 -3.61 -25.09
N ALA A 63 -15.26 -4.08 -23.93
CA ALA A 63 -15.70 -5.32 -23.32
C ALA A 63 -17.18 -5.29 -22.84
N ARG A 64 -17.79 -4.11 -22.62
CA ARG A 64 -19.22 -3.99 -22.28
C ARG A 64 -20.15 -4.53 -23.36
N THR A 65 -19.73 -4.55 -24.62
CA THR A 65 -20.52 -5.08 -25.75
C THR A 65 -20.37 -6.58 -25.93
N GLU A 66 -19.45 -7.19 -25.18
CA GLU A 66 -19.16 -8.61 -25.25
C GLU A 66 -19.94 -9.40 -24.19
N SER A 67 -20.21 -10.68 -24.48
CA SER A 67 -20.74 -11.64 -23.51
C SER A 67 -19.70 -12.70 -23.21
N PHE A 68 -19.53 -13.00 -21.92
CA PHE A 68 -18.56 -13.96 -21.42
C PHE A 68 -19.23 -15.16 -20.74
N ASP A 69 -18.59 -16.32 -20.80
CA ASP A 69 -18.98 -17.45 -19.97
C ASP A 69 -18.55 -17.20 -18.51
N ILE A 70 -17.34 -16.64 -18.33
CA ILE A 70 -16.82 -16.27 -17.01
C ILE A 70 -15.97 -15.01 -17.10
N VAL A 71 -16.08 -14.13 -16.08
CA VAL A 71 -15.21 -12.95 -15.88
C VAL A 71 -14.50 -13.06 -14.55
N LEU A 72 -13.16 -12.87 -14.59
CA LEU A 72 -12.28 -12.89 -13.42
C LEU A 72 -11.86 -11.48 -13.02
N ALA A 73 -12.11 -11.12 -11.76
CA ALA A 73 -11.42 -10.02 -11.09
C ALA A 73 -10.03 -10.50 -10.65
N THR A 74 -9.01 -9.63 -10.62
CA THR A 74 -7.63 -10.03 -10.27
C THR A 74 -6.91 -9.10 -9.30
N TRP A 75 -7.45 -7.91 -9.02
CA TRP A 75 -6.96 -7.01 -7.97
C TRP A 75 -8.14 -6.33 -7.28
N TRP A 76 -7.93 -5.75 -6.11
CA TRP A 76 -8.97 -5.28 -5.21
C TRP A 76 -10.02 -4.32 -5.83
N GLN A 77 -9.68 -3.54 -6.87
CA GLN A 77 -10.65 -2.65 -7.53
C GLN A 77 -11.55 -3.41 -8.52
N SER A 78 -11.05 -4.48 -9.11
CA SER A 78 -11.74 -5.17 -10.20
C SER A 78 -13.07 -5.85 -9.82
N PRO A 79 -13.29 -6.36 -8.60
CA PRO A 79 -14.60 -6.84 -8.18
C PRO A 79 -15.70 -5.79 -8.29
N PHE A 80 -15.38 -4.50 -8.06
CA PHE A 80 -16.34 -3.41 -8.20
C PHE A 80 -16.74 -3.11 -9.65
N LEU A 81 -15.96 -3.59 -10.61
CA LEU A 81 -16.20 -3.41 -12.06
C LEU A 81 -16.91 -4.61 -12.69
N LEU A 82 -17.04 -5.73 -12.00
CA LEU A 82 -17.65 -6.94 -12.57
C LEU A 82 -19.05 -6.71 -13.11
N HIS A 83 -19.85 -5.86 -12.47
CA HIS A 83 -21.20 -5.54 -12.90
C HIS A 83 -21.27 -4.78 -14.23
N GLU A 84 -20.15 -4.26 -14.72
CA GLU A 84 -20.10 -3.57 -16.01
C GLU A 84 -20.06 -4.53 -17.21
N LEU A 85 -19.57 -5.76 -16.99
CA LEU A 85 -19.46 -6.78 -18.03
C LEU A 85 -20.62 -7.78 -17.96
N GLN A 86 -21.03 -8.28 -19.12
CA GLN A 86 -22.04 -9.32 -19.23
C GLN A 86 -21.36 -10.68 -19.19
N ALA A 87 -21.60 -11.47 -18.12
CA ALA A 87 -21.09 -12.82 -17.99
C ALA A 87 -22.11 -13.75 -17.34
N THR A 88 -22.00 -15.05 -17.63
CA THR A 88 -22.78 -16.09 -16.95
C THR A 88 -22.26 -16.29 -15.54
N HIS A 89 -20.93 -16.30 -15.36
CA HIS A 89 -20.28 -16.46 -14.08
C HIS A 89 -19.26 -15.36 -13.82
N TYR A 90 -19.04 -15.07 -12.52
CA TYR A 90 -18.03 -14.15 -12.06
C TYR A 90 -17.19 -14.83 -10.97
N ALA A 91 -15.90 -14.55 -10.96
CA ALA A 91 -14.98 -15.07 -9.95
C ALA A 91 -13.90 -14.04 -9.61
N TYR A 92 -13.15 -14.29 -8.54
CA TYR A 92 -12.05 -13.44 -8.13
C TYR A 92 -10.79 -14.29 -7.95
N PHE A 93 -9.73 -13.94 -8.69
CA PHE A 93 -8.41 -14.51 -8.52
C PHE A 93 -7.58 -13.60 -7.63
N VAL A 94 -7.42 -13.99 -6.35
CA VAL A 94 -6.72 -13.22 -5.32
C VAL A 94 -5.28 -13.70 -5.25
N GLN A 95 -4.35 -12.82 -5.63
CA GLN A 95 -2.92 -13.12 -5.68
C GLN A 95 -2.15 -12.61 -4.45
N SER A 96 -2.77 -11.77 -3.64
CA SER A 96 -2.25 -11.32 -2.35
C SER A 96 -3.38 -10.71 -1.52
N ILE A 97 -3.12 -10.46 -0.25
CA ILE A 97 -3.97 -9.60 0.57
C ILE A 97 -3.39 -8.19 0.51
N GLU A 98 -3.94 -7.38 -0.42
CA GLU A 98 -3.32 -6.10 -0.81
C GLU A 98 -3.30 -5.08 0.34
N THR A 99 -4.16 -5.22 1.34
CA THR A 99 -4.09 -4.40 2.56
C THR A 99 -2.78 -4.55 3.32
N ARG A 100 -2.06 -5.65 3.12
CA ARG A 100 -0.73 -5.88 3.71
C ARG A 100 0.40 -5.14 3.00
N PHE A 101 0.15 -4.55 1.82
CA PHE A 101 1.14 -3.72 1.11
C PHE A 101 1.36 -2.36 1.77
N ILE A 102 0.51 -1.98 2.71
CA ILE A 102 0.70 -0.82 3.56
C ILE A 102 1.52 -1.27 4.78
N PRO A 103 2.80 -0.93 4.84
CA PRO A 103 3.62 -1.37 5.96
C PRO A 103 3.25 -0.61 7.24
N PRO A 104 3.29 -1.27 8.40
CA PRO A 104 3.23 -0.62 9.70
C PRO A 104 4.54 0.10 10.05
N TYR A 105 5.42 0.36 9.06
CA TYR A 105 6.81 0.78 9.31
C TYR A 105 6.97 2.26 9.57
N ASN A 106 6.05 3.07 9.13
CA ASN A 106 5.99 4.48 9.47
C ASN A 106 4.53 4.88 9.67
N PRO A 107 4.04 4.91 10.91
CA PRO A 107 2.66 5.30 11.21
C PRO A 107 2.29 6.67 10.62
N SER A 108 3.26 7.60 10.48
CA SER A 108 3.02 8.92 9.93
C SER A 108 2.69 8.95 8.43
N ASP A 109 3.09 7.92 7.68
CA ASP A 109 2.85 7.87 6.24
C ASP A 109 1.56 7.13 5.85
N TYR A 110 0.93 6.40 6.77
CA TYR A 110 -0.11 5.41 6.48
C TYR A 110 -1.45 5.63 7.16
N THR A 111 -1.56 6.59 8.04
CA THR A 111 -2.81 6.96 8.70
C THR A 111 -3.52 8.12 7.99
N THR A 112 -3.49 8.15 6.66
CA THR A 112 -4.35 9.06 5.93
C THR A 112 -5.73 8.43 5.76
N TYR A 113 -6.78 9.23 5.83
CA TYR A 113 -8.16 8.84 5.53
C TYR A 113 -8.28 8.00 4.26
N ASP A 114 -7.54 8.37 3.20
CA ASP A 114 -7.49 7.61 1.94
C ASP A 114 -6.97 6.17 2.14
N ASN A 115 -5.99 5.96 3.01
CA ASN A 115 -5.44 4.63 3.27
C ASN A 115 -6.38 3.75 4.09
N VAL A 116 -7.07 4.31 5.07
CA VAL A 116 -8.09 3.60 5.87
C VAL A 116 -9.25 3.16 4.99
N ILE A 117 -9.77 4.07 4.16
CA ILE A 117 -10.84 3.76 3.21
C ILE A 117 -10.39 2.75 2.16
N TRP A 118 -9.19 2.91 1.64
CA TRP A 118 -8.63 1.96 0.68
C TRP A 118 -8.51 0.56 1.31
N GLN A 119 -8.01 0.45 2.54
CA GLN A 119 -7.95 -0.82 3.26
C GLN A 119 -9.34 -1.42 3.43
N GLU A 120 -10.29 -0.63 3.88
CA GLU A 120 -11.66 -1.09 4.08
C GLU A 120 -12.33 -1.53 2.77
N LEU A 121 -12.17 -0.78 1.68
CA LEU A 121 -12.70 -1.15 0.38
C LEU A 121 -12.04 -2.44 -0.13
N CYS A 122 -10.73 -2.57 0.03
CA CYS A 122 -10.00 -3.77 -0.32
C CYS A 122 -10.52 -5.00 0.44
N GLU A 123 -10.66 -4.89 1.76
CA GLU A 123 -11.21 -5.95 2.61
C GLU A 123 -12.65 -6.31 2.24
N LYS A 124 -13.48 -5.33 1.87
CA LYS A 124 -14.85 -5.57 1.42
C LYS A 124 -14.93 -6.44 0.16
N THR A 125 -13.91 -6.43 -0.70
CA THR A 125 -13.93 -7.27 -1.91
C THR A 125 -13.86 -8.76 -1.60
N TYR A 126 -13.20 -9.15 -0.52
CA TYR A 126 -13.13 -10.55 -0.10
C TYR A 126 -14.44 -11.06 0.51
N SER A 127 -15.33 -10.15 0.94
CA SER A 127 -16.67 -10.46 1.44
C SER A 127 -17.74 -10.54 0.35
N TYR A 128 -17.40 -10.27 -0.92
CA TYR A 128 -18.32 -10.51 -2.03
C TYR A 128 -18.67 -12.00 -2.12
N ALA A 129 -19.92 -12.29 -2.47
CA ALA A 129 -20.36 -13.67 -2.72
C ALA A 129 -19.81 -14.19 -4.07
N LEU A 130 -18.49 -14.15 -4.23
CA LEU A 130 -17.76 -14.60 -5.40
C LEU A 130 -17.02 -15.91 -5.09
N PRO A 131 -17.00 -16.87 -6.00
CA PRO A 131 -16.00 -17.94 -5.99
C PRO A 131 -14.60 -17.32 -6.07
N ILE A 132 -13.72 -17.70 -5.15
CA ILE A 132 -12.34 -17.20 -5.12
C ILE A 132 -11.39 -18.34 -5.52
N ILE A 133 -10.41 -17.98 -6.36
CA ILE A 133 -9.20 -18.77 -6.64
C ILE A 133 -8.04 -18.01 -6.02
N THR A 134 -7.06 -18.70 -5.45
CA THR A 134 -5.85 -18.08 -4.89
C THR A 134 -4.61 -18.92 -5.15
N GLU A 135 -3.44 -18.32 -5.03
CA GLU A 135 -2.15 -18.92 -5.38
C GLU A 135 -1.33 -19.41 -4.19
N ALA A 136 -1.74 -19.12 -2.95
CA ALA A 136 -0.99 -19.47 -1.75
C ALA A 136 -1.90 -19.88 -0.60
N THR A 137 -1.41 -20.82 0.22
CA THR A 137 -2.13 -21.38 1.35
C THR A 137 -2.49 -20.31 2.39
N TRP A 138 -1.57 -19.42 2.72
CA TRP A 138 -1.81 -18.34 3.68
C TRP A 138 -2.93 -17.37 3.26
N ILE A 139 -3.11 -17.15 1.93
CA ILE A 139 -4.21 -16.32 1.39
C ILE A 139 -5.53 -17.08 1.53
N GLN A 140 -5.52 -18.40 1.22
CA GLN A 140 -6.69 -19.26 1.38
C GLN A 140 -7.18 -19.26 2.83
N GLU A 141 -6.28 -19.45 3.78
CA GLU A 141 -6.56 -19.45 5.22
C GLU A 141 -7.09 -18.10 5.69
N TYR A 142 -6.41 -17.00 5.34
CA TYR A 142 -6.85 -15.65 5.70
C TYR A 142 -8.28 -15.35 5.25
N ILE A 143 -8.60 -15.67 3.98
CA ILE A 143 -9.93 -15.41 3.43
C ILE A 143 -10.98 -16.33 4.09
N TYR A 144 -10.64 -17.60 4.31
CA TYR A 144 -11.53 -18.52 4.97
C TYR A 144 -11.84 -18.11 6.42
N GLU A 145 -10.84 -17.84 7.21
CA GLU A 145 -10.98 -17.47 8.62
C GLU A 145 -11.77 -16.16 8.81
N LYS A 146 -11.50 -15.18 7.95
CA LYS A 146 -12.07 -13.84 8.13
C LYS A 146 -13.44 -13.68 7.46
N TYR A 147 -13.69 -14.35 6.34
CA TYR A 147 -14.89 -14.13 5.51
C TYR A 147 -15.73 -15.39 5.31
N ASN A 148 -15.32 -16.51 5.88
CA ASN A 148 -15.99 -17.81 5.70
C ASN A 148 -16.23 -18.16 4.22
N ASN A 149 -15.32 -17.76 3.35
CA ASN A 149 -15.27 -18.07 1.92
C ASN A 149 -14.03 -18.93 1.68
N TYR A 150 -14.19 -20.17 1.25
CA TYR A 150 -13.08 -21.10 1.05
C TYR A 150 -12.56 -21.04 -0.39
N PRO A 151 -11.43 -20.34 -0.66
CA PRO A 151 -10.87 -20.23 -1.99
C PRO A 151 -10.38 -21.57 -2.53
N GLN A 152 -10.43 -21.75 -3.85
CA GLN A 152 -9.74 -22.84 -4.51
C GLN A 152 -8.25 -22.49 -4.62
N LEU A 153 -7.40 -23.34 -4.04
CA LEU A 153 -5.94 -23.15 -4.11
C LEU A 153 -5.41 -23.66 -5.45
N VAL A 154 -4.76 -22.79 -6.20
CA VAL A 154 -4.04 -23.11 -7.44
C VAL A 154 -2.69 -22.40 -7.37
N ARG A 155 -1.65 -23.12 -6.97
CA ARG A 155 -0.29 -22.57 -6.87
C ARG A 155 0.23 -22.14 -8.22
N ASN A 156 1.14 -21.17 -8.21
CA ASN A 156 1.85 -20.77 -9.41
C ASN A 156 2.92 -21.79 -9.79
N GLY A 157 3.02 -22.08 -11.06
CA GLY A 157 4.08 -22.94 -11.59
C GLY A 157 5.39 -22.18 -11.84
N ILE A 158 6.38 -22.91 -12.24
CA ILE A 158 7.64 -22.35 -12.77
C ILE A 158 7.82 -22.72 -14.24
N ARG A 159 8.36 -21.80 -15.01
CA ARG A 159 8.80 -22.02 -16.40
C ARG A 159 10.05 -22.90 -16.42
N LYS A 160 9.87 -24.23 -16.16
CA LYS A 160 10.97 -25.22 -16.15
C LYS A 160 11.66 -25.35 -17.51
N ASP A 161 11.04 -24.84 -18.56
CA ASP A 161 11.62 -24.73 -19.91
C ASP A 161 12.71 -23.64 -20.04
N ILE A 162 12.73 -22.64 -19.16
CA ILE A 162 13.72 -21.57 -19.15
C ILE A 162 14.49 -21.46 -17.82
N TYR A 163 13.82 -21.68 -16.68
CA TYR A 163 14.48 -21.73 -15.37
C TYR A 163 15.02 -23.14 -15.12
N THR A 164 16.28 -23.35 -15.40
CA THR A 164 17.00 -24.61 -15.26
C THR A 164 18.46 -24.32 -14.91
N VAL A 165 19.16 -25.28 -14.38
CA VAL A 165 20.60 -25.17 -14.09
C VAL A 165 21.44 -25.09 -15.36
N GLU A 166 20.93 -25.63 -16.46
CA GLU A 166 21.57 -25.64 -17.77
C GLU A 166 21.21 -24.38 -18.56
N GLY A 167 22.09 -23.98 -19.47
CA GLY A 167 21.88 -22.86 -20.38
C GLY A 167 22.84 -21.70 -20.12
N ASP A 168 22.68 -20.63 -20.91
CA ASP A 168 23.52 -19.44 -20.82
C ASP A 168 23.46 -18.74 -19.49
N ALA A 169 24.58 -18.16 -19.07
CA ALA A 169 24.67 -17.26 -17.93
C ALA A 169 25.27 -15.92 -18.41
N VAL A 170 24.90 -14.81 -17.75
CA VAL A 170 25.51 -13.49 -18.01
C VAL A 170 27.02 -13.51 -17.67
N ALA A 171 27.37 -14.22 -16.59
CA ALA A 171 28.74 -14.54 -16.21
C ALA A 171 28.75 -15.88 -15.48
N PRO A 172 29.74 -16.73 -15.68
CA PRO A 172 29.86 -18.00 -14.97
C PRO A 172 30.01 -17.77 -13.47
N ARG A 173 29.55 -18.72 -12.65
CA ARG A 173 29.91 -18.76 -11.23
C ARG A 173 31.37 -19.17 -11.09
N GLU A 174 32.13 -18.41 -10.34
CA GLU A 174 33.57 -18.60 -10.14
C GLU A 174 33.83 -19.14 -8.74
N PRO A 175 34.62 -20.21 -8.58
CA PRO A 175 35.02 -20.69 -7.25
C PRO A 175 35.70 -19.58 -6.44
N GLY A 176 35.25 -19.39 -5.21
CA GLY A 176 35.78 -18.38 -4.31
C GLY A 176 35.20 -16.97 -4.49
N ARG A 177 34.33 -16.77 -5.48
CA ARG A 177 33.60 -15.51 -5.68
C ARG A 177 32.14 -15.69 -5.28
N PHE A 178 31.66 -14.88 -4.35
CA PHE A 178 30.29 -14.94 -3.82
C PHE A 178 29.47 -13.80 -4.41
N ARG A 179 28.62 -14.14 -5.38
CA ARG A 179 27.76 -13.18 -6.08
C ARG A 179 26.34 -13.25 -5.54
N VAL A 180 25.86 -12.11 -5.03
CA VAL A 180 24.52 -11.95 -4.45
C VAL A 180 23.62 -11.21 -5.42
N LEU A 181 22.48 -11.81 -5.74
CA LEU A 181 21.40 -11.17 -6.48
C LEU A 181 20.43 -10.53 -5.50
N VAL A 182 20.06 -9.28 -5.74
CA VAL A 182 18.93 -8.60 -5.11
C VAL A 182 17.85 -8.41 -6.19
N GLU A 183 16.61 -8.79 -5.89
CA GLU A 183 15.52 -8.70 -6.86
C GLU A 183 14.34 -7.89 -6.31
N GLY A 184 13.77 -7.03 -7.16
CA GLY A 184 12.54 -6.29 -6.91
C GLY A 184 12.59 -4.84 -7.40
N PRO A 185 11.42 -4.17 -7.50
CA PRO A 185 11.34 -2.75 -7.81
C PRO A 185 11.93 -1.92 -6.66
N VAL A 186 12.80 -0.96 -7.01
CA VAL A 186 13.57 -0.16 -6.03
C VAL A 186 12.73 0.91 -5.32
N ASP A 187 11.62 1.29 -5.92
CA ASP A 187 10.67 2.30 -5.45
C ASP A 187 9.51 1.72 -4.63
N VAL A 188 9.42 0.39 -4.52
CA VAL A 188 8.38 -0.29 -3.75
C VAL A 188 8.89 -0.62 -2.34
N VAL A 189 8.44 0.15 -1.36
CA VAL A 189 8.96 0.12 0.02
C VAL A 189 8.94 -1.28 0.63
N TYR A 190 7.84 -2.02 0.50
CA TYR A 190 7.73 -3.35 1.10
C TYR A 190 8.61 -4.43 0.43
N LYS A 191 9.21 -4.17 -0.72
CA LYS A 191 10.22 -5.05 -1.35
C LYS A 191 11.61 -4.88 -0.72
N ASN A 192 11.85 -3.80 0.01
CA ASN A 192 13.04 -3.58 0.84
C ASN A 192 14.37 -3.73 0.10
N VAL A 193 14.40 -3.38 -1.19
CA VAL A 193 15.57 -3.48 -2.07
C VAL A 193 16.76 -2.67 -1.54
N PRO A 194 16.59 -1.39 -1.12
CA PRO A 194 17.71 -0.60 -0.60
C PRO A 194 18.39 -1.22 0.62
N ALA A 195 17.62 -1.82 1.54
CA ALA A 195 18.19 -2.49 2.71
C ALA A 195 18.90 -3.79 2.32
N SER A 196 18.37 -4.56 1.37
CA SER A 196 19.01 -5.78 0.86
C SER A 196 20.40 -5.46 0.27
N ILE A 197 20.51 -4.44 -0.56
CA ILE A 197 21.78 -3.98 -1.14
C ILE A 197 22.75 -3.52 -0.04
N ARG A 198 22.29 -2.69 0.88
CA ARG A 198 23.09 -2.19 2.00
C ARG A 198 23.65 -3.33 2.88
N LEU A 199 22.84 -4.36 3.13
CA LEU A 199 23.25 -5.50 3.95
C LEU A 199 24.20 -6.43 3.21
N ALA A 200 24.01 -6.69 1.93
CA ALA A 200 24.96 -7.41 1.09
C ALA A 200 26.33 -6.71 1.05
N LYS A 201 26.35 -5.38 0.91
CA LYS A 201 27.58 -4.56 1.01
C LYS A 201 28.25 -4.67 2.36
N LYS A 202 27.50 -4.54 3.47
CA LYS A 202 28.01 -4.70 4.83
C LYS A 202 28.55 -6.11 5.10
N ALA A 203 27.97 -7.12 4.45
CA ALA A 203 28.44 -8.51 4.52
C ALA A 203 29.71 -8.75 3.70
N LYS A 204 30.11 -7.79 2.85
CA LYS A 204 31.24 -7.88 1.92
C LYS A 204 31.03 -8.99 0.87
N ALA A 205 29.83 -9.07 0.25
CA ALA A 205 29.64 -9.83 -0.97
C ALA A 205 30.68 -9.40 -2.02
N ASP A 206 31.16 -10.33 -2.86
CA ASP A 206 32.17 -9.98 -3.86
C ASP A 206 31.57 -9.23 -5.03
N GLU A 207 30.33 -9.57 -5.40
CA GLU A 207 29.50 -8.80 -6.32
C GLU A 207 28.06 -8.74 -5.83
N ILE A 208 27.41 -7.61 -6.10
CA ILE A 208 26.00 -7.37 -5.84
C ILE A 208 25.33 -7.01 -7.17
N TRP A 209 24.41 -7.83 -7.60
CA TRP A 209 23.64 -7.60 -8.82
C TRP A 209 22.20 -7.24 -8.45
N LEU A 210 21.59 -6.36 -9.23
CA LEU A 210 20.20 -5.94 -9.07
C LEU A 210 19.39 -6.33 -10.31
N LEU A 211 18.33 -7.12 -10.10
CA LEU A 211 17.27 -7.38 -11.08
C LEU A 211 16.03 -6.60 -10.68
N THR A 212 15.57 -5.67 -11.51
CA THR A 212 14.48 -4.77 -11.15
C THR A 212 13.53 -4.47 -12.30
N SER A 213 12.24 -4.30 -11.98
CA SER A 213 11.26 -3.77 -12.92
C SER A 213 11.21 -2.24 -12.94
N SER A 214 11.88 -1.56 -12.00
CA SER A 214 12.00 -0.10 -12.02
C SER A 214 12.96 0.34 -13.13
N PRO A 215 12.66 1.45 -13.87
CA PRO A 215 13.48 1.95 -14.96
C PRO A 215 14.73 2.68 -14.43
N VAL A 216 15.76 1.93 -14.06
CA VAL A 216 17.01 2.45 -13.53
C VAL A 216 18.21 1.84 -14.30
N GLU A 217 19.15 2.68 -14.71
CA GLU A 217 20.36 2.24 -15.42
C GLU A 217 21.52 1.92 -14.46
N GLN A 218 21.58 2.63 -13.36
CA GLN A 218 22.60 2.49 -12.31
C GLN A 218 21.98 2.58 -10.93
N TYR A 219 22.55 1.88 -9.98
CA TYR A 219 22.12 1.95 -8.58
C TYR A 219 23.34 1.93 -7.65
N LYS A 220 23.27 2.75 -6.59
CA LYS A 220 24.39 2.87 -5.65
C LYS A 220 24.70 1.53 -4.98
N ASP A 221 26.00 1.22 -4.84
CA ASP A 221 26.53 0.00 -4.21
C ASP A 221 26.12 -1.31 -4.91
N VAL A 222 25.84 -1.27 -6.21
CA VAL A 222 25.49 -2.38 -7.09
C VAL A 222 26.52 -2.45 -8.22
N ASP A 223 27.02 -3.65 -8.53
CA ASP A 223 28.01 -3.87 -9.57
C ASP A 223 27.38 -3.99 -10.96
N ARG A 224 26.18 -4.58 -11.05
CA ARG A 224 25.39 -4.67 -12.29
C ARG A 224 23.91 -4.47 -12.01
N VAL A 225 23.25 -3.70 -12.90
CA VAL A 225 21.81 -3.47 -12.89
C VAL A 225 21.21 -4.12 -14.14
N PHE A 226 20.13 -4.87 -13.93
CA PHE A 226 19.29 -5.47 -14.97
C PHE A 226 17.89 -4.92 -14.80
N SER A 227 17.56 -3.90 -15.58
CA SER A 227 16.32 -3.16 -15.49
C SER A 227 15.37 -3.59 -16.60
N GLN A 228 14.12 -3.90 -16.24
CA GLN A 228 13.03 -4.22 -17.17
C GLN A 228 13.36 -5.34 -18.17
N VAL A 229 14.08 -6.35 -17.71
CA VAL A 229 14.58 -7.45 -18.54
C VAL A 229 13.41 -8.35 -18.99
N PRO A 230 13.37 -8.78 -20.25
CA PRO A 230 12.41 -9.78 -20.72
C PRO A 230 12.52 -11.10 -19.96
N ILE A 231 11.38 -11.80 -19.77
CA ILE A 231 11.29 -13.01 -18.95
C ILE A 231 12.30 -14.11 -19.36
N HIS A 232 12.60 -14.24 -20.65
CA HIS A 232 13.52 -15.26 -21.17
C HIS A 232 15.00 -14.94 -20.91
N GLU A 233 15.33 -13.70 -20.54
CA GLU A 233 16.67 -13.28 -20.17
C GLU A 233 16.94 -13.42 -18.65
N THR A 234 15.89 -13.40 -17.83
CA THR A 234 16.04 -13.46 -16.37
C THR A 234 16.76 -14.71 -15.86
N PRO A 235 16.55 -15.92 -16.43
CA PRO A 235 17.26 -17.12 -15.98
C PRO A 235 18.78 -17.04 -16.14
N LYS A 236 19.29 -16.31 -17.13
CA LYS A 236 20.74 -16.09 -17.32
C LYS A 236 21.35 -15.33 -16.14
N ILE A 237 20.58 -14.39 -15.57
CA ILE A 237 20.99 -13.60 -14.40
C ILE A 237 20.99 -14.49 -13.15
N TYR A 238 19.93 -15.27 -12.94
CA TYR A 238 19.83 -16.21 -11.82
C TYR A 238 20.94 -17.25 -11.85
N ARG A 239 21.21 -17.86 -13.02
CA ARG A 239 22.32 -18.83 -13.19
C ARG A 239 23.70 -18.23 -12.90
N SER A 240 23.84 -16.92 -13.00
CA SER A 240 25.10 -16.23 -12.72
C SER A 240 25.36 -16.01 -11.23
N CYS A 241 24.34 -16.06 -10.38
CA CYS A 241 24.43 -15.68 -8.97
C CYS A 241 24.35 -16.90 -8.04
N ASP A 242 25.03 -16.82 -6.90
CA ASP A 242 25.08 -17.91 -5.93
C ASP A 242 23.88 -17.90 -4.99
N LEU A 243 23.40 -16.68 -4.64
CA LEU A 243 22.37 -16.48 -3.66
C LEU A 243 21.47 -15.31 -4.04
N LEU A 244 20.16 -15.51 -3.89
CA LEU A 244 19.18 -14.44 -3.89
C LEU A 244 19.00 -13.90 -2.48
N LEU A 245 19.26 -12.61 -2.29
CA LEU A 245 18.93 -11.89 -1.06
C LEU A 245 17.62 -11.10 -1.25
N LYS A 246 16.53 -11.58 -0.66
CA LYS A 246 15.22 -10.96 -0.79
C LYS A 246 14.56 -10.76 0.56
N LEU A 247 14.63 -9.51 1.05
CA LEU A 247 14.19 -9.13 2.38
C LEU A 247 12.84 -8.39 2.37
N SER A 248 11.93 -8.86 1.53
CA SER A 248 10.59 -8.31 1.41
C SER A 248 9.80 -8.45 2.72
N TYR A 249 8.89 -7.51 2.97
CA TYR A 249 7.99 -7.53 4.12
C TYR A 249 6.65 -8.21 3.83
N VAL A 250 6.24 -8.23 2.57
CA VAL A 250 5.00 -8.87 2.11
C VAL A 250 5.23 -9.51 0.74
N GLU A 251 4.75 -10.74 0.60
CA GLU A 251 4.68 -11.46 -0.68
C GLU A 251 3.33 -12.17 -0.79
N GLY A 252 2.91 -12.49 -2.04
CA GLY A 252 1.81 -13.39 -2.32
C GLY A 252 2.31 -14.84 -2.31
N MET A 253 2.42 -15.46 -3.48
CA MET A 253 3.27 -16.61 -3.70
C MET A 253 4.69 -16.11 -3.98
N PHE A 254 5.67 -16.55 -3.20
CA PHE A 254 7.03 -16.00 -3.19
C PHE A 254 7.87 -16.56 -4.35
N GLY A 255 7.63 -16.11 -5.60
CA GLY A 255 8.22 -16.67 -6.83
C GLY A 255 9.75 -16.60 -6.96
N PRO A 256 10.42 -15.44 -6.78
CA PRO A 256 11.83 -15.27 -7.11
C PRO A 256 12.82 -16.23 -6.43
N PRO A 257 12.67 -16.64 -5.14
CA PRO A 257 13.54 -17.67 -4.58
C PRO A 257 13.38 -19.02 -5.27
N LEU A 258 12.18 -19.36 -5.72
CA LEU A 258 11.93 -20.61 -6.43
C LEU A 258 12.56 -20.60 -7.84
N GLU A 259 12.52 -19.47 -8.54
CA GLU A 259 13.25 -19.27 -9.79
C GLU A 259 14.76 -19.41 -9.59
N MET A 260 15.29 -18.85 -8.49
CA MET A 260 16.70 -19.00 -8.11
C MET A 260 17.05 -20.47 -7.84
N PHE A 261 16.18 -21.23 -7.17
CA PHE A 261 16.36 -22.63 -6.88
C PHE A 261 16.46 -23.46 -8.18
N HIS A 262 15.57 -23.23 -9.14
CA HIS A 262 15.61 -23.88 -10.46
C HIS A 262 16.87 -23.55 -11.25
N CYS A 263 17.48 -22.39 -11.01
CA CYS A 263 18.74 -21.97 -11.62
C CYS A 263 19.98 -22.40 -10.82
N GLY A 264 19.83 -23.29 -9.83
CA GLY A 264 20.94 -23.87 -9.06
C GLY A 264 21.57 -22.92 -8.06
N GLY A 265 20.82 -21.94 -7.56
CA GLY A 265 21.20 -21.09 -6.45
C GLY A 265 20.39 -21.40 -5.20
N THR A 266 20.60 -20.64 -4.13
CA THR A 266 19.82 -20.67 -2.92
C THR A 266 19.35 -19.25 -2.54
N ALA A 267 18.65 -19.07 -1.41
CA ALA A 267 18.16 -17.78 -0.99
C ALA A 267 18.46 -17.49 0.50
N LEU A 268 18.46 -16.21 0.83
CA LEU A 268 18.33 -15.70 2.18
C LEU A 268 17.17 -14.72 2.20
N VAL A 269 16.16 -15.02 3.00
CA VAL A 269 14.88 -14.31 2.99
C VAL A 269 14.46 -13.89 4.40
N TYR A 270 13.59 -12.90 4.48
CA TYR A 270 12.85 -12.67 5.72
C TYR A 270 11.74 -13.73 5.89
N ASP A 271 11.32 -13.92 7.14
CA ASP A 271 10.10 -14.62 7.50
C ASP A 271 8.90 -13.79 7.00
N VAL A 272 8.49 -14.04 5.78
CA VAL A 272 7.48 -13.31 5.01
C VAL A 272 6.37 -14.24 4.58
N THR A 273 5.16 -13.72 4.38
CA THR A 273 4.04 -14.52 3.84
C THR A 273 4.41 -15.22 2.54
N GLY A 274 3.98 -16.45 2.38
CA GLY A 274 4.20 -17.28 1.18
C GLY A 274 5.57 -17.94 1.07
N HIS A 275 6.51 -17.66 1.99
CA HIS A 275 7.79 -18.40 2.00
C HIS A 275 7.60 -19.85 2.41
N ASP A 276 6.69 -20.11 3.32
CA ASP A 276 6.37 -21.42 3.92
C ASP A 276 5.75 -22.42 2.94
N GLU A 277 5.38 -21.98 1.74
CA GLU A 277 4.94 -22.90 0.69
C GLU A 277 6.05 -23.89 0.25
N TYR A 278 7.33 -23.51 0.37
CA TYR A 278 8.44 -24.32 -0.13
C TYR A 278 9.81 -24.01 0.51
N ILE A 279 9.97 -22.90 1.23
CA ILE A 279 11.25 -22.53 1.85
C ILE A 279 11.34 -23.18 3.23
N ILE A 280 12.41 -23.95 3.46
CA ILE A 280 12.67 -24.64 4.72
C ILE A 280 14.03 -24.17 5.24
N HIS A 281 13.99 -23.49 6.40
CA HIS A 281 15.19 -22.96 7.03
C HIS A 281 16.26 -24.03 7.22
N ASN A 282 17.50 -23.67 6.86
CA ASN A 282 18.68 -24.54 6.97
C ASN A 282 18.61 -25.83 6.15
N GLN A 283 17.65 -25.98 5.22
CA GLN A 283 17.60 -27.08 4.25
C GLN A 283 17.84 -26.61 2.81
N ASN A 284 17.06 -25.63 2.36
CA ASN A 284 17.14 -25.10 1.00
C ASN A 284 17.39 -23.58 0.98
N SER A 285 17.38 -22.92 2.15
CA SER A 285 17.52 -21.48 2.28
C SER A 285 17.82 -21.11 3.73
N TYR A 286 18.20 -19.84 3.98
CA TYR A 286 18.13 -19.27 5.32
C TYR A 286 16.94 -18.32 5.44
N ILE A 287 16.16 -18.47 6.52
CA ILE A 287 15.06 -17.58 6.89
C ILE A 287 15.52 -16.77 8.11
N VAL A 288 15.27 -15.47 8.06
CA VAL A 288 15.61 -14.53 9.13
C VAL A 288 14.37 -13.77 9.54
N ALA A 289 14.13 -13.63 10.84
CA ALA A 289 13.05 -12.77 11.32
C ALA A 289 13.22 -11.34 10.81
N ARG A 290 12.10 -10.67 10.51
CA ARG A 290 12.12 -9.31 9.94
C ARG A 290 12.98 -8.37 10.79
N ASP A 291 13.74 -7.51 10.13
CA ASP A 291 14.61 -6.48 10.73
C ASP A 291 15.78 -6.99 11.56
N LYS A 292 16.05 -8.29 11.57
CA LYS A 292 17.24 -8.86 12.22
C LYS A 292 18.48 -8.73 11.33
N GLU A 293 18.84 -7.49 10.97
CA GLU A 293 19.94 -7.17 10.05
C GLU A 293 21.27 -7.82 10.41
N LYS A 294 21.60 -7.90 11.71
CA LYS A 294 22.85 -8.57 12.18
C LYS A 294 22.87 -10.04 11.78
N GLN A 295 21.72 -10.71 11.83
CA GLN A 295 21.60 -12.10 11.44
C GLN A 295 21.72 -12.30 9.94
N VAL A 296 21.14 -11.39 9.14
CA VAL A 296 21.33 -11.37 7.66
C VAL A 296 22.82 -11.27 7.32
N ILE A 297 23.54 -10.29 7.93
CA ILE A 297 24.97 -10.11 7.70
C ILE A 297 25.76 -11.35 8.15
N HIS A 298 25.39 -11.95 9.26
CA HIS A 298 26.03 -13.17 9.76
C HIS A 298 25.91 -14.32 8.76
N TYR A 299 24.70 -14.62 8.28
CA TYR A 299 24.49 -15.70 7.31
C TYR A 299 25.16 -15.44 5.95
N LEU A 300 25.11 -14.22 5.43
CA LEU A 300 25.85 -13.88 4.21
C LEU A 300 27.35 -14.11 4.35
N ARG A 301 27.95 -13.67 5.46
CA ARG A 301 29.38 -13.89 5.75
C ARG A 301 29.70 -15.37 5.98
N HIS A 302 28.79 -16.09 6.62
CA HIS A 302 28.94 -17.52 6.84
C HIS A 302 28.97 -18.29 5.53
N LEU A 303 28.01 -18.05 4.64
CA LEU A 303 27.95 -18.70 3.32
C LEU A 303 29.15 -18.36 2.43
N LYS A 304 29.59 -17.09 2.44
CA LYS A 304 30.81 -16.69 1.71
C LYS A 304 32.06 -17.43 2.19
N LYS A 305 32.17 -17.69 3.50
CA LYS A 305 33.34 -18.38 4.10
C LYS A 305 33.26 -19.89 4.04
N ASN A 306 32.08 -20.45 3.83
CA ASN A 306 31.84 -21.90 3.87
C ASN A 306 31.18 -22.37 2.55
N PRO A 307 31.95 -22.57 1.48
CA PRO A 307 31.43 -23.01 0.20
C PRO A 307 30.69 -24.34 0.24
N GLN A 308 31.08 -25.24 1.15
CA GLN A 308 30.41 -26.52 1.36
C GLN A 308 28.96 -26.34 1.88
N GLU A 309 28.78 -25.41 2.80
CA GLU A 309 27.45 -25.09 3.34
C GLU A 309 26.58 -24.40 2.27
N LEU A 310 27.16 -23.49 1.50
CA LEU A 310 26.48 -22.88 0.35
C LEU A 310 26.03 -23.94 -0.65
N GLU A 311 26.88 -24.87 -0.98
CA GLU A 311 26.56 -25.97 -1.92
C GLU A 311 25.50 -26.90 -1.34
N ARG A 312 25.56 -27.23 -0.06
CA ARG A 312 24.52 -28.04 0.62
C ARG A 312 23.13 -27.40 0.49
N LEU A 313 23.01 -26.08 0.72
CA LEU A 313 21.76 -25.36 0.57
C LEU A 313 21.29 -25.31 -0.90
N LYS A 314 22.22 -25.13 -1.85
CA LYS A 314 21.89 -25.18 -3.29
C LYS A 314 21.32 -26.55 -3.69
N GLN A 315 21.88 -27.65 -3.17
CA GLN A 315 21.37 -29.01 -3.42
C GLN A 315 19.96 -29.18 -2.84
N GLY A 316 19.71 -28.72 -1.59
CA GLY A 316 18.38 -28.72 -1.00
C GLY A 316 17.38 -27.85 -1.79
N ALA A 317 17.83 -26.73 -2.32
CA ALA A 317 17.04 -25.86 -3.18
C ALA A 317 16.66 -26.52 -4.51
N LEU A 318 17.60 -27.20 -5.16
CA LEU A 318 17.36 -28.00 -6.39
C LEU A 318 16.38 -29.15 -6.14
N GLN A 319 16.49 -29.84 -5.00
CA GLN A 319 15.54 -30.88 -4.64
C GLN A 319 14.12 -30.31 -4.49
N THR A 320 13.96 -29.17 -3.83
CA THR A 320 12.67 -28.46 -3.73
C THR A 320 12.15 -28.08 -5.12
N ALA A 321 13.01 -27.48 -5.96
CA ALA A 321 12.66 -27.06 -7.31
C ALA A 321 12.18 -28.24 -8.18
N SER A 322 12.83 -29.41 -8.09
CA SER A 322 12.44 -30.60 -8.87
C SER A 322 11.02 -31.08 -8.57
N GLN A 323 10.56 -30.91 -7.32
CA GLN A 323 9.25 -31.34 -6.85
C GLN A 323 8.15 -30.29 -7.08
N TRP A 324 8.50 -29.03 -7.37
CA TRP A 324 7.53 -27.98 -7.61
C TRP A 324 6.87 -28.16 -8.99
N PRO A 325 5.54 -27.91 -9.12
CA PRO A 325 4.83 -28.08 -10.39
C PRO A 325 5.32 -27.07 -11.44
N ASP A 326 5.19 -27.42 -12.70
CA ASP A 326 5.35 -26.47 -13.80
C ASP A 326 4.04 -25.70 -14.07
N TRP A 327 4.12 -24.74 -14.99
CA TRP A 327 2.95 -23.94 -15.34
C TRP A 327 1.85 -24.69 -16.07
N ASP A 328 2.16 -25.81 -16.75
CA ASP A 328 1.13 -26.59 -17.44
C ASP A 328 0.29 -27.37 -16.44
N GLU A 329 0.91 -27.97 -15.41
CA GLU A 329 0.22 -28.61 -14.29
C GLU A 329 -0.64 -27.62 -13.51
N CYS A 330 -0.11 -26.42 -13.20
CA CYS A 330 -0.86 -25.38 -12.49
C CYS A 330 -2.01 -24.81 -13.33
N ALA A 331 -1.85 -24.70 -14.64
CA ALA A 331 -2.91 -24.26 -15.52
C ALA A 331 -4.02 -25.31 -15.69
N ASP A 332 -3.72 -26.60 -15.59
CA ASP A 332 -4.74 -27.65 -15.54
C ASP A 332 -5.62 -27.48 -14.29
N LEU A 333 -5.02 -27.23 -13.14
CA LEU A 333 -5.76 -26.97 -11.90
C LEU A 333 -6.56 -25.65 -11.99
N PHE A 334 -6.02 -24.63 -12.63
CA PHE A 334 -6.73 -23.37 -12.83
C PHE A 334 -7.94 -23.53 -13.75
N GLU A 335 -7.78 -24.26 -14.86
CA GLU A 335 -8.88 -24.60 -15.77
C GLU A 335 -9.96 -25.42 -15.06
N GLN A 336 -9.59 -26.44 -14.27
CA GLN A 336 -10.52 -27.24 -13.46
C GLN A 336 -11.28 -26.34 -12.47
N ALA A 337 -10.61 -25.37 -11.84
CA ALA A 337 -11.25 -24.42 -10.95
C ALA A 337 -12.29 -23.56 -11.69
N LEU A 338 -11.99 -23.08 -12.90
CA LEU A 338 -12.93 -22.33 -13.73
C LEU A 338 -14.11 -23.20 -14.18
N LEU A 339 -13.86 -24.43 -14.62
CA LEU A 339 -14.92 -25.39 -15.00
C LEU A 339 -15.85 -25.68 -13.82
N LYS A 340 -15.30 -25.90 -12.62
CA LYS A 340 -16.08 -26.10 -11.40
C LYS A 340 -16.92 -24.86 -11.03
N ILE A 341 -16.40 -23.64 -11.27
CA ILE A 341 -17.17 -22.41 -11.09
C ILE A 341 -18.32 -22.36 -12.10
N ALA A 342 -18.10 -22.74 -13.35
CA ALA A 342 -19.10 -22.75 -14.40
C ALA A 342 -20.25 -23.75 -14.16
N THR A 343 -20.08 -24.75 -13.28
CA THR A 343 -21.18 -25.66 -12.88
C THR A 343 -22.05 -25.11 -11.75
N LYS A 344 -21.63 -24.05 -11.07
CA LYS A 344 -22.38 -23.47 -9.96
C LYS A 344 -23.55 -22.61 -10.47
N ARG A 345 -24.48 -22.30 -9.57
CA ARG A 345 -25.54 -21.32 -9.89
C ARG A 345 -24.92 -19.98 -10.30
N PRO A 346 -25.35 -19.40 -11.44
CA PRO A 346 -24.84 -18.13 -11.88
C PRO A 346 -25.02 -17.03 -10.84
N ALA A 347 -24.00 -16.21 -10.67
CA ALA A 347 -24.08 -15.04 -9.83
C ALA A 347 -24.83 -13.90 -10.54
N SER A 348 -25.65 -13.17 -9.81
CA SER A 348 -26.43 -12.09 -10.38
C SER A 348 -25.58 -10.83 -10.60
N ARG A 349 -25.47 -10.37 -11.86
CA ARG A 349 -24.88 -9.07 -12.20
C ARG A 349 -25.54 -7.92 -11.42
N ALA A 350 -26.86 -7.99 -11.24
CA ALA A 350 -27.62 -7.00 -10.48
C ALA A 350 -27.22 -6.98 -8.99
N TYR A 351 -26.83 -8.14 -8.43
CA TYR A 351 -26.30 -8.21 -7.05
C TYR A 351 -25.01 -7.39 -6.92
N PHE A 352 -24.04 -7.59 -7.82
CA PHE A 352 -22.78 -6.86 -7.75
C PHE A 352 -22.97 -5.36 -7.97
N LYS A 353 -23.85 -4.98 -8.90
CA LYS A 353 -24.21 -3.58 -9.12
C LYS A 353 -24.79 -2.95 -7.87
N LYS A 354 -25.82 -3.58 -7.29
CA LYS A 354 -26.48 -3.10 -6.07
C LYS A 354 -25.50 -3.01 -4.90
N TYR A 355 -24.70 -4.05 -4.66
CA TYR A 355 -23.73 -4.08 -3.57
C TYR A 355 -22.68 -2.98 -3.72
N THR A 356 -22.14 -2.79 -4.93
CA THR A 356 -21.20 -1.72 -5.24
C THR A 356 -21.81 -0.35 -5.01
N GLU A 357 -23.03 -0.11 -5.52
CA GLU A 357 -23.76 1.14 -5.35
C GLU A 357 -24.04 1.43 -3.85
N GLU A 358 -24.46 0.45 -3.08
CA GLU A 358 -24.68 0.59 -1.64
C GLU A 358 -23.39 0.92 -0.89
N LEU A 359 -22.30 0.21 -1.18
CA LEU A 359 -20.99 0.45 -0.59
C LEU A 359 -20.51 1.88 -0.84
N PHE A 360 -20.73 2.41 -2.06
CA PHE A 360 -20.30 3.76 -2.41
C PHE A 360 -21.30 4.85 -1.99
N LYS A 361 -22.59 4.55 -1.83
CA LYS A 361 -23.59 5.49 -1.25
C LYS A 361 -23.24 5.86 0.18
N THR A 362 -22.88 4.89 0.99
CA THR A 362 -22.45 5.13 2.38
C THR A 362 -21.16 5.94 2.47
N ARG A 363 -20.45 6.12 1.32
CA ARG A 363 -19.20 6.82 1.18
C ARG A 363 -19.27 7.98 0.18
N GLN A 364 -20.43 8.61 0.13
CA GLN A 364 -20.73 9.72 -0.77
C GLN A 364 -19.66 10.84 -0.79
N PRO A 365 -18.97 11.19 0.32
CA PRO A 365 -17.86 12.13 0.28
C PRO A 365 -16.70 11.71 -0.63
N LEU A 366 -16.48 10.40 -0.80
CA LEU A 366 -15.48 9.85 -1.72
C LEU A 366 -15.91 9.92 -3.19
N GLN A 367 -17.21 9.74 -3.47
CA GLN A 367 -17.75 9.90 -4.83
C GLN A 367 -17.77 11.35 -5.29
N GLU A 368 -18.05 12.27 -4.37
CA GLU A 368 -18.15 13.70 -4.68
C GLU A 368 -16.79 14.37 -4.88
N ALA A 369 -15.73 13.84 -4.27
CA ALA A 369 -14.38 14.32 -4.52
C ALA A 369 -13.81 13.82 -5.86
N LYS A 370 -14.58 13.94 -6.93
CA LYS A 370 -14.28 13.34 -8.23
C LYS A 370 -13.17 14.01 -9.02
N THR A 371 -12.84 15.26 -8.70
CA THR A 371 -11.80 16.00 -9.42
C THR A 371 -11.11 16.98 -8.47
N TYR A 372 -9.86 17.32 -8.79
CA TYR A 372 -9.12 18.42 -8.17
C TYR A 372 -9.95 19.71 -8.07
N ASN A 373 -10.75 20.00 -9.07
CA ASN A 373 -11.62 21.17 -9.11
C ASN A 373 -12.71 21.14 -8.03
N ILE A 374 -13.30 19.98 -7.74
CA ILE A 374 -14.31 19.84 -6.69
C ILE A 374 -13.68 20.09 -5.30
N PHE A 375 -12.46 19.62 -5.09
CA PHE A 375 -11.75 19.90 -3.82
C PHE A 375 -11.46 21.38 -3.65
N VAL A 376 -10.96 22.05 -4.69
CA VAL A 376 -10.69 23.49 -4.70
C VAL A 376 -12.00 24.29 -4.55
N ASP A 377 -13.07 23.86 -5.23
CA ASP A 377 -14.38 24.49 -5.10
C ASP A 377 -15.00 24.29 -3.71
N ARG A 378 -14.84 23.12 -3.11
CA ARG A 378 -15.25 22.88 -1.72
C ARG A 378 -14.46 23.73 -0.74
N GLU A 379 -13.17 23.86 -0.92
CA GLU A 379 -12.36 24.70 -0.06
C GLU A 379 -12.74 26.16 -0.20
N ARG A 380 -12.97 26.64 -1.43
CA ARG A 380 -13.48 27.98 -1.69
C ARG A 380 -14.83 28.19 -1.03
N THR A 381 -15.79 27.28 -1.22
CA THR A 381 -17.13 27.37 -0.63
C THR A 381 -17.07 27.30 0.91
N ALA A 382 -16.23 26.41 1.46
CA ALA A 382 -16.05 26.32 2.91
C ALA A 382 -15.37 27.56 3.50
N TRP A 383 -14.46 28.18 2.72
CA TRP A 383 -13.82 29.43 3.11
C TRP A 383 -14.79 30.63 3.03
N GLU A 384 -15.60 30.71 1.96
CA GLU A 384 -16.65 31.71 1.81
C GLU A 384 -17.72 31.56 2.92
N GLY A 385 -18.12 30.33 3.28
CA GLY A 385 -19.03 30.05 4.39
C GLY A 385 -18.47 30.42 5.77
N ARG A 386 -17.13 30.35 5.94
CA ARG A 386 -16.46 30.75 7.20
C ARG A 386 -16.49 32.25 7.47
N GLN A 387 -16.60 33.08 6.46
CA GLN A 387 -16.74 34.54 6.65
C GLN A 387 -18.05 34.89 7.37
N THR A 388 -19.04 34.03 7.32
CA THR A 388 -20.34 34.24 7.97
C THR A 388 -20.45 33.62 9.36
N ASP A 389 -19.65 32.57 9.66
CA ASP A 389 -19.66 31.87 10.95
C ASP A 389 -18.25 31.85 11.56
N LYS A 390 -18.07 32.65 12.60
CA LYS A 390 -16.77 32.89 13.27
C LYS A 390 -16.42 31.85 14.34
N LYS A 391 -17.20 30.76 14.50
CA LYS A 391 -16.97 29.75 15.54
C LYS A 391 -16.67 28.39 14.93
N ASN A 392 -15.69 27.70 15.48
CA ASN A 392 -15.35 26.32 15.19
C ASN A 392 -15.61 25.44 16.42
N LEU A 393 -15.78 24.16 16.24
CA LEU A 393 -16.02 23.19 17.32
C LEU A 393 -14.76 22.33 17.49
N ILE A 394 -14.37 22.13 18.74
CA ILE A 394 -13.38 21.13 19.14
C ILE A 394 -14.06 20.10 20.02
N GLU A 395 -13.73 18.84 19.81
CA GLU A 395 -14.28 17.72 20.57
C GLU A 395 -13.13 16.93 21.20
N PHE A 396 -13.36 16.50 22.45
CA PHE A 396 -12.41 15.70 23.22
C PHE A 396 -13.10 14.40 23.64
N TYR A 397 -12.42 13.28 23.44
CA TYR A 397 -12.89 11.94 23.74
C TYR A 397 -11.88 11.19 24.62
N TRP A 398 -12.38 10.31 25.51
CA TRP A 398 -11.55 9.42 26.30
C TRP A 398 -12.16 8.01 26.40
N ASP A 399 -11.32 7.01 26.54
CA ASP A 399 -11.73 5.62 26.66
C ASP A 399 -10.63 4.76 27.30
N VAL A 400 -11.00 3.66 27.96
CA VAL A 400 -10.06 2.73 28.62
C VAL A 400 -9.48 1.66 27.69
N GLN A 401 -10.04 1.50 26.48
CA GLN A 401 -9.61 0.52 25.48
C GLN A 401 -9.34 1.14 24.09
N GLY A 402 -9.56 2.44 23.94
CA GLY A 402 -9.43 3.15 22.66
C GLY A 402 -10.65 3.03 21.76
N ASN A 403 -11.80 2.59 22.27
CA ASN A 403 -13.07 2.48 21.55
C ASN A 403 -13.94 3.72 21.79
N PHE A 404 -13.53 4.84 21.25
CA PHE A 404 -14.19 6.14 21.45
C PHE A 404 -15.65 6.13 21.00
N ASN A 405 -16.53 6.63 21.85
CA ASN A 405 -17.98 6.74 21.63
C ASN A 405 -18.51 8.10 22.11
N SER A 406 -19.79 8.36 21.90
CA SER A 406 -20.43 9.62 22.29
C SER A 406 -20.76 9.75 23.79
N GLU A 407 -20.55 8.72 24.60
CA GLU A 407 -20.81 8.74 26.03
C GLU A 407 -19.67 9.40 26.79
N ASN A 408 -18.43 9.22 26.29
CA ASN A 408 -17.22 9.79 26.88
C ASN A 408 -16.65 10.88 25.97
N THR A 409 -17.38 11.99 25.88
CA THR A 409 -16.99 13.14 25.05
C THR A 409 -17.36 14.46 25.70
N GLN A 410 -16.54 15.48 25.43
CA GLN A 410 -16.83 16.88 25.73
C GLN A 410 -16.55 17.70 24.49
N SER A 411 -17.28 18.79 24.29
CA SER A 411 -17.09 19.68 23.16
C SER A 411 -17.16 21.14 23.55
N GLN A 412 -16.42 22.00 22.85
CA GLN A 412 -16.38 23.43 23.08
C GLN A 412 -16.21 24.20 21.78
N TYR A 413 -16.93 25.34 21.66
CA TYR A 413 -16.75 26.26 20.55
C TYR A 413 -15.58 27.21 20.80
N TYR A 414 -14.81 27.50 19.74
CA TYR A 414 -13.74 28.48 19.77
C TYR A 414 -13.76 29.38 18.51
N PRO A 415 -13.21 30.60 18.56
CA PRO A 415 -13.19 31.49 17.40
C PRO A 415 -12.26 30.98 16.31
N SER A 416 -12.71 31.04 15.05
CA SER A 416 -11.83 30.84 13.88
C SER A 416 -10.94 32.05 13.68
N GLU A 417 -9.78 31.87 13.09
CA GLU A 417 -8.74 32.87 12.76
C GLU A 417 -8.01 33.47 13.99
N GLU A 418 -8.36 33.09 15.19
CA GLU A 418 -7.76 33.55 16.45
C GLU A 418 -7.18 32.39 17.26
N TRP A 419 -6.16 32.67 18.08
CA TRP A 419 -5.67 31.70 19.05
C TRP A 419 -6.65 31.50 20.20
N ALA A 420 -7.01 30.27 20.45
CA ALA A 420 -7.83 29.88 21.59
C ALA A 420 -7.10 28.83 22.45
N THR A 421 -7.18 29.00 23.77
CA THR A 421 -6.81 27.96 24.73
C THR A 421 -8.08 27.33 25.27
N ILE A 422 -8.19 26.02 25.14
CA ILE A 422 -9.37 25.23 25.48
C ILE A 422 -8.93 24.16 26.47
N SER A 423 -9.69 23.98 27.54
CA SER A 423 -9.44 22.98 28.56
C SER A 423 -10.67 22.10 28.76
N PHE A 424 -10.40 20.81 28.92
CA PHE A 424 -11.39 19.79 29.26
C PHE A 424 -10.97 19.14 30.57
N GLU A 425 -11.93 18.96 31.49
CA GLU A 425 -11.71 18.27 32.76
C GLU A 425 -12.48 16.96 32.79
N LEU A 426 -11.84 15.90 33.27
CA LEU A 426 -12.47 14.60 33.44
C LEU A 426 -12.05 13.97 34.77
N GLN A 427 -12.96 13.26 35.43
CA GLN A 427 -12.65 12.37 36.54
C GLN A 427 -12.24 11.02 36.00
N ILE A 428 -11.17 10.45 36.56
CA ILE A 428 -10.63 9.16 36.13
C ILE A 428 -11.39 8.04 36.82
N GLU A 429 -12.10 7.24 36.07
CA GLU A 429 -12.75 6.04 36.58
C GLU A 429 -11.85 4.81 36.53
N LYS A 430 -11.04 4.70 35.48
CA LYS A 430 -10.14 3.56 35.19
C LYS A 430 -8.90 4.01 34.42
N ALA A 431 -7.82 3.25 34.55
CA ALA A 431 -6.60 3.40 33.75
C ALA A 431 -6.25 2.06 33.06
N PRO A 432 -5.56 2.07 31.90
CA PRO A 432 -5.03 3.22 31.17
C PRO A 432 -6.11 4.05 30.48
N LEU A 433 -5.77 5.30 30.11
CA LEU A 433 -6.66 6.18 29.36
C LEU A 433 -6.11 6.44 27.96
N TRP A 434 -6.97 6.23 26.97
CA TRP A 434 -6.80 6.66 25.60
C TRP A 434 -7.49 8.01 25.42
N LEU A 435 -6.78 8.97 24.82
CA LEU A 435 -7.25 10.33 24.64
C LEU A 435 -7.27 10.69 23.15
N ARG A 436 -8.34 11.35 22.70
CA ARG A 436 -8.53 11.80 21.33
C ARG A 436 -9.03 13.24 21.34
N ILE A 437 -8.50 14.07 20.45
CA ILE A 437 -8.96 15.42 20.18
C ILE A 437 -9.33 15.52 18.70
N ASP A 438 -10.52 15.98 18.40
CA ASP A 438 -10.96 16.39 17.08
C ASP A 438 -10.91 17.92 17.01
N PRO A 439 -9.80 18.50 16.53
CA PRO A 439 -9.50 19.91 16.77
C PRO A 439 -10.34 20.87 15.91
N SER A 440 -11.11 20.36 14.95
CA SER A 440 -11.94 21.16 14.06
C SER A 440 -13.02 20.32 13.41
N THR A 441 -14.16 20.93 13.13
CA THR A 441 -15.22 20.36 12.28
C THR A 441 -15.23 20.99 10.89
N ARG A 442 -14.10 21.60 10.46
CA ARG A 442 -13.98 22.37 9.22
C ARG A 442 -12.74 22.00 8.43
N MET A 443 -12.83 22.28 7.13
CA MET A 443 -11.69 22.25 6.25
C MET A 443 -10.83 23.51 6.48
N GLY A 444 -9.51 23.35 6.62
CA GLY A 444 -8.59 24.47 6.81
C GLY A 444 -7.22 24.05 7.33
N ILE A 445 -6.46 25.03 7.78
CA ILE A 445 -5.18 24.83 8.47
C ILE A 445 -5.40 24.95 9.97
N ILE A 446 -4.97 23.96 10.70
CA ILE A 446 -5.02 23.94 12.16
C ILE A 446 -3.60 24.01 12.67
N VAL A 447 -3.29 25.04 13.44
CA VAL A 447 -1.99 25.23 14.07
C VAL A 447 -2.16 24.98 15.56
N ILE A 448 -1.34 24.11 16.13
CA ILE A 448 -1.33 23.77 17.55
C ILE A 448 -0.07 24.36 18.16
N ASP A 449 -0.22 25.16 19.20
CA ASP A 449 0.89 25.74 19.96
C ASP A 449 1.35 24.78 21.06
N PHE A 450 0.40 24.27 21.84
CA PHE A 450 0.69 23.23 22.83
C PHE A 450 -0.51 22.30 23.08
N ILE A 451 -0.21 21.10 23.60
CA ILE A 451 -1.16 20.21 24.23
C ILE A 451 -0.59 19.80 25.59
N LYS A 452 -1.35 19.98 26.67
CA LYS A 452 -0.96 19.58 28.02
C LYS A 452 -2.01 18.66 28.61
N VAL A 453 -1.56 17.64 29.32
CA VAL A 453 -2.39 16.78 30.15
C VAL A 453 -1.83 16.86 31.58
N ARG A 454 -2.61 17.37 32.50
CA ARG A 454 -2.22 17.61 33.89
C ARG A 454 -3.12 16.80 34.82
N ASN A 455 -2.53 16.11 35.77
CA ASN A 455 -3.28 15.54 36.89
C ASN A 455 -3.44 16.65 37.94
N THR A 456 -4.65 17.18 38.04
CA THR A 456 -4.94 18.30 38.93
C THR A 456 -5.04 17.88 40.40
N THR A 457 -5.31 16.61 40.67
CA THR A 457 -5.31 16.06 42.02
C THR A 457 -3.92 15.99 42.62
N ARG A 458 -2.93 15.61 41.83
CA ARG A 458 -1.52 15.51 42.25
C ARG A 458 -0.68 16.74 41.94
N ASP A 459 -1.22 17.67 41.19
CA ASP A 459 -0.55 18.88 40.71
C ASP A 459 0.70 18.57 39.84
N ILE A 460 0.61 17.58 38.95
CA ILE A 460 1.70 17.15 38.07
C ILE A 460 1.32 17.16 36.60
N ASP A 461 2.27 17.52 35.73
CA ASP A 461 2.11 17.40 34.28
C ASP A 461 2.35 15.96 33.86
N VAL A 462 1.30 15.29 33.36
CA VAL A 462 1.34 13.93 32.84
C VAL A 462 1.93 13.91 31.43
N MET A 463 1.63 14.94 30.64
CA MET A 463 2.11 15.12 29.27
C MET A 463 2.19 16.61 28.95
N SER A 464 3.27 17.02 28.31
CA SER A 464 3.42 18.36 27.74
C SER A 464 4.01 18.24 26.34
N LEU A 465 3.31 18.77 25.34
CA LEU A 465 3.72 18.79 23.94
C LEU A 465 3.77 20.25 23.51
N GLN A 466 4.95 20.81 23.32
CA GLN A 466 5.15 22.24 22.98
C GLN A 466 6.14 22.41 21.83
N GLU A 467 7.18 21.59 21.79
CA GLU A 467 8.16 21.65 20.73
C GLU A 467 7.73 20.79 19.52
N PRO A 468 8.12 21.14 18.29
CA PRO A 468 7.74 20.38 17.10
C PRO A 468 8.03 18.88 17.17
N ASP A 469 9.08 18.47 17.88
CA ASP A 469 9.46 17.07 18.06
C ASP A 469 8.52 16.31 19.02
N ASP A 470 7.89 17.00 19.96
CA ASP A 470 6.92 16.40 20.87
C ASP A 470 5.69 15.88 20.11
N PHE A 471 5.27 16.63 19.09
CA PHE A 471 4.10 16.26 18.27
C PHE A 471 4.33 15.04 17.37
N GLN A 472 5.58 14.57 17.24
CA GLN A 472 5.87 13.29 16.57
C GLN A 472 5.26 12.08 17.30
N ARG A 473 4.90 12.24 18.57
CA ARG A 473 4.27 11.22 19.42
C ARG A 473 2.77 11.10 19.19
N LEU A 474 2.19 12.02 18.42
CA LEU A 474 0.75 12.04 18.10
C LEU A 474 0.46 11.25 16.83
N PHE A 475 -0.73 10.65 16.79
CA PHE A 475 -1.27 10.01 15.59
C PHE A 475 -2.39 10.87 15.03
N LEU A 476 -2.29 11.20 13.74
CA LEU A 476 -3.28 11.97 13.03
C LEU A 476 -4.05 11.04 12.08
N THR A 477 -5.38 11.02 12.22
CA THR A 477 -6.29 10.21 11.39
C THR A 477 -7.48 11.07 10.90
N GLY A 478 -8.47 10.43 10.28
CA GLY A 478 -9.62 11.13 9.75
C GLY A 478 -9.30 11.95 8.50
N ASP A 479 -9.97 13.06 8.32
CA ASP A 479 -9.89 13.94 7.16
C ASP A 479 -8.70 14.93 7.25
N ALA A 480 -7.50 14.46 7.65
CA ALA A 480 -6.39 15.37 7.93
C ALA A 480 -5.01 14.81 7.58
N LYS A 481 -4.04 15.71 7.41
CA LYS A 481 -2.61 15.42 7.19
C LYS A 481 -1.74 16.44 7.91
N TRP A 482 -0.55 16.00 8.34
CA TRP A 482 0.50 16.93 8.72
C TRP A 482 0.92 17.76 7.49
N LEU A 483 0.91 19.08 7.62
CA LEU A 483 1.25 19.96 6.48
C LEU A 483 2.74 19.89 6.16
N PHE A 484 3.59 19.76 7.19
CA PHE A 484 5.05 19.62 7.07
C PHE A 484 5.51 18.35 7.78
N GLN A 485 6.55 17.70 7.27
CA GLN A 485 7.12 16.50 7.89
C GLN A 485 8.01 16.83 9.11
N ASP A 486 8.62 17.98 9.09
CA ASP A 486 9.54 18.51 10.11
C ASP A 486 8.85 19.39 11.17
N LYS A 487 7.58 19.77 10.96
CA LYS A 487 6.78 20.60 11.86
C LYS A 487 5.40 19.97 12.04
N LYS A 488 5.31 18.96 12.90
CA LYS A 488 4.08 18.19 13.12
C LYS A 488 3.03 18.87 14.02
N ASN A 489 3.15 20.16 14.24
CA ASN A 489 2.15 20.97 14.93
C ASN A 489 1.19 21.73 13.98
N ILE A 490 1.30 21.49 12.66
CA ILE A 490 0.47 22.14 11.64
C ILE A 490 -0.25 21.07 10.84
N ILE A 491 -1.57 21.06 10.93
CA ILE A 491 -2.46 20.09 10.31
C ILE A 491 -3.19 20.75 9.15
N PHE A 492 -3.26 20.08 8.02
CA PHE A 492 -4.17 20.38 6.94
C PHE A 492 -5.39 19.46 7.06
N SER A 493 -6.55 20.03 7.44
CA SER A 493 -7.84 19.36 7.40
C SER A 493 -8.47 19.57 6.02
N TYR A 494 -8.74 18.49 5.31
CA TYR A 494 -9.40 18.51 3.99
C TYR A 494 -10.88 18.05 4.04
N GLY A 495 -11.41 17.85 5.25
CA GLY A 495 -12.78 17.47 5.51
C GLY A 495 -13.30 18.07 6.82
N ARG A 496 -14.17 17.35 7.49
CA ARG A 496 -14.82 17.79 8.74
C ARG A 496 -14.47 16.97 9.97
N ASP A 497 -13.56 16.00 9.82
CA ASP A 497 -13.24 15.02 10.86
C ASP A 497 -11.72 14.81 10.97
N PRO A 498 -10.93 15.85 11.28
CA PRO A 498 -9.53 15.71 11.66
C PRO A 498 -9.44 15.10 13.07
N ILE A 499 -8.75 13.98 13.21
CA ILE A 499 -8.68 13.21 14.47
C ILE A 499 -7.24 13.14 14.94
N LEU A 500 -6.99 13.59 16.17
CA LEU A 500 -5.68 13.60 16.81
C LEU A 500 -5.67 12.67 18.03
N HIS A 501 -4.92 11.57 17.95
CA HIS A 501 -4.75 10.64 19.05
C HIS A 501 -3.51 11.01 19.87
N LEU A 502 -3.68 11.11 21.17
CA LEU A 502 -2.60 11.37 22.11
C LEU A 502 -1.98 10.05 22.59
N PRO A 503 -0.72 10.07 23.07
CA PRO A 503 -0.13 8.91 23.74
C PRO A 503 -0.98 8.43 24.92
N VAL A 504 -1.03 7.11 25.09
CA VAL A 504 -1.82 6.48 26.18
C VAL A 504 -1.28 6.86 27.53
N VAL A 505 -2.16 7.32 28.43
CA VAL A 505 -1.83 7.59 29.82
C VAL A 505 -1.89 6.30 30.63
N LYS A 506 -0.72 5.82 31.07
CA LYS A 506 -0.55 4.51 31.70
C LYS A 506 -1.04 4.47 33.14
N LYS A 507 -1.48 3.29 33.59
CA LYS A 507 -1.71 3.01 35.00
C LYS A 507 -0.45 3.27 35.84
N GLY A 508 -0.63 3.90 37.01
CA GLY A 508 0.47 4.31 37.91
C GLY A 508 0.93 5.76 37.71
N ILE A 509 0.61 6.37 36.55
CA ILE A 509 0.74 7.82 36.34
C ILE A 509 -0.56 8.51 36.79
N ILE A 510 -1.68 7.81 36.66
CA ILE A 510 -3.02 8.23 37.09
C ILE A 510 -3.69 7.07 37.83
N ASP A 511 -4.48 7.39 38.84
CA ASP A 511 -5.27 6.42 39.59
C ASP A 511 -6.77 6.79 39.51
N PRO A 512 -7.68 5.83 39.75
CA PRO A 512 -9.12 6.12 39.86
C PRO A 512 -9.41 7.25 40.90
N ASP A 513 -10.46 7.99 40.68
CA ASP A 513 -10.94 9.12 41.50
C ASP A 513 -10.07 10.40 41.42
N GLU A 514 -9.02 10.39 40.60
CA GLU A 514 -8.25 11.60 40.31
C GLU A 514 -8.86 12.40 39.14
N TYR A 515 -8.45 13.66 39.03
CA TYR A 515 -8.89 14.55 37.96
C TYR A 515 -7.78 14.87 37.00
N LEU A 516 -8.09 14.81 35.69
CA LEU A 516 -7.23 15.27 34.61
C LEU A 516 -7.81 16.53 33.97
N GLU A 517 -6.93 17.48 33.71
CA GLU A 517 -7.17 18.59 32.78
C GLU A 517 -6.40 18.35 31.49
N VAL A 518 -7.09 18.42 30.35
CA VAL A 518 -6.47 18.37 29.01
C VAL A 518 -6.64 19.74 28.36
N SER A 519 -5.54 20.45 28.20
CA SER A 519 -5.52 21.80 27.63
C SER A 519 -4.84 21.79 26.27
N ILE A 520 -5.45 22.45 25.29
CA ILE A 520 -4.90 22.69 23.95
C ILE A 520 -4.97 24.16 23.59
N ARG A 521 -3.87 24.70 23.02
CA ARG A 521 -3.90 26.02 22.38
C ARG A 521 -3.84 25.82 20.88
N VAL A 522 -4.89 26.26 20.20
CA VAL A 522 -5.14 25.98 18.79
C VAL A 522 -5.60 27.23 18.06
N LYS A 523 -5.23 27.34 16.78
CA LYS A 523 -5.76 28.32 15.83
C LYS A 523 -6.18 27.57 14.58
N GLU A 524 -7.42 27.75 14.14
CA GLU A 524 -7.89 27.30 12.82
C GLU A 524 -7.93 28.50 11.88
N THR A 525 -7.45 28.33 10.65
CA THR A 525 -7.38 29.39 9.66
C THR A 525 -7.57 28.86 8.24
N GLY A 526 -8.06 29.69 7.34
CA GLY A 526 -8.09 29.37 5.90
C GLY A 526 -6.70 29.28 5.32
N ILE A 527 -6.52 28.46 4.26
CA ILE A 527 -5.22 28.28 3.58
C ILE A 527 -4.66 29.62 3.12
N GLN A 528 -5.52 30.48 2.56
CA GLN A 528 -5.12 31.79 2.06
C GLN A 528 -4.59 32.68 3.18
N GLN A 529 -5.31 32.76 4.30
CA GLN A 529 -4.90 33.55 5.46
C GLN A 529 -3.62 32.99 6.08
N PHE A 530 -3.50 31.65 6.19
CA PHE A 530 -2.28 31.01 6.69
C PHE A 530 -1.05 31.41 5.87
N VAL A 531 -1.16 31.43 4.54
CA VAL A 531 -0.07 31.84 3.65
C VAL A 531 0.29 33.30 3.86
N ILE A 532 -0.70 34.17 4.02
CA ILE A 532 -0.49 35.61 4.32
C ILE A 532 0.25 35.76 5.65
N ASP A 533 -0.20 35.07 6.70
CA ASP A 533 0.41 35.14 8.02
C ASP A 533 1.88 34.66 8.02
N GLN A 534 2.20 33.62 7.26
CA GLN A 534 3.57 33.11 7.11
C GLN A 534 4.48 34.11 6.37
N GLN A 535 3.93 34.87 5.42
CA GLN A 535 4.70 35.89 4.69
C GLN A 535 5.04 37.13 5.53
N LEU A 536 4.07 37.58 6.35
CA LEU A 536 4.28 38.72 7.25
C LEU A 536 5.30 38.39 8.35
N SER A 537 5.56 37.10 8.59
CA SER A 537 6.56 36.64 9.57
C SER A 537 7.99 36.53 8.99
N CYS A 538 8.18 36.70 7.66
CA CYS A 538 9.49 36.70 7.01
C CYS A 538 9.97 38.14 6.72
N PRO A 539 11.07 38.59 7.34
CA PRO A 539 11.49 40.00 7.26
C PRO A 539 11.95 40.51 5.88
N ASP A 540 12.16 39.63 4.90
CA ASP A 540 12.88 39.98 3.65
C ASP A 540 12.02 40.28 2.41
N GLN A 541 10.68 40.33 2.51
CA GLN A 541 9.82 40.74 1.38
C GLN A 541 8.60 41.53 1.84
N SER A 542 8.70 42.86 1.79
CA SER A 542 7.62 43.80 2.08
C SER A 542 6.58 43.87 0.96
N LEU A 543 5.53 43.05 1.05
CA LEU A 543 4.31 43.24 0.27
C LEU A 543 3.15 43.60 1.20
N THR A 544 2.42 44.68 0.88
CA THR A 544 1.25 45.11 1.67
C THR A 544 0.03 44.24 1.38
N LYS A 545 -0.88 44.16 2.36
CA LYS A 545 -2.15 43.38 2.26
C LYS A 545 -2.94 43.65 0.97
N GLU A 546 -2.92 44.86 0.47
CA GLU A 546 -3.64 45.31 -0.74
C GLU A 546 -2.99 44.78 -2.04
N GLN A 547 -1.66 44.65 -2.06
CA GLN A 547 -0.94 44.14 -3.23
C GLN A 547 -1.10 42.62 -3.45
N VAL A 548 -1.43 41.89 -2.39
CA VAL A 548 -1.68 40.45 -2.43
C VAL A 548 -3.08 40.14 -2.99
N THR A 549 -4.06 41.03 -2.83
CA THR A 549 -5.45 40.86 -3.26
C THR A 549 -5.70 41.16 -4.74
N GLN A 550 -4.84 41.95 -5.40
CA GLN A 550 -5.05 42.43 -6.79
C GLN A 550 -4.23 41.72 -7.87
N ALA A 551 -3.31 40.80 -7.54
CA ALA A 551 -2.46 40.14 -8.53
C ALA A 551 -2.98 38.75 -8.92
N GLN A 552 -2.74 38.37 -10.21
CA GLN A 552 -2.96 37.04 -10.77
C GLN A 552 -2.72 35.89 -9.74
N PRO A 553 -3.30 34.70 -9.90
CA PRO A 553 -3.41 33.69 -8.84
C PRO A 553 -2.13 33.59 -8.01
N TRP A 554 -2.16 34.18 -6.85
CA TRP A 554 -1.07 34.45 -5.90
C TRP A 554 -0.23 33.20 -5.54
N TRP A 555 -0.88 32.03 -5.59
CA TRP A 555 -0.24 30.73 -5.34
C TRP A 555 0.83 30.35 -6.39
N GLN A 556 0.88 30.99 -7.55
CA GLN A 556 1.91 30.73 -8.56
C GLN A 556 3.25 31.44 -8.29
N ARG A 557 3.30 32.39 -7.39
CA ARG A 557 4.47 33.27 -7.19
C ARG A 557 5.32 32.98 -5.94
N LEU A 558 4.87 32.12 -5.01
CA LEU A 558 5.49 32.02 -3.68
C LEU A 558 6.09 30.64 -3.38
N ALA A 559 7.29 30.63 -2.74
CA ALA A 559 7.95 29.37 -2.35
C ALA A 559 7.11 28.56 -1.36
N ILE A 560 6.45 29.20 -0.39
CA ILE A 560 5.58 28.55 0.61
C ILE A 560 4.27 28.12 -0.04
N ALA A 561 3.64 28.94 -0.89
CA ALA A 561 2.49 28.53 -1.69
C ALA A 561 2.85 27.38 -2.64
N LYS A 562 4.05 27.36 -3.21
CA LYS A 562 4.55 26.23 -4.00
C LYS A 562 4.75 24.98 -3.15
N ILE A 563 5.18 25.09 -1.89
CA ILE A 563 5.31 23.95 -0.96
C ILE A 563 3.92 23.48 -0.54
N ILE A 564 3.02 24.37 -0.17
CA ILE A 564 1.63 24.06 0.20
C ILE A 564 0.90 23.46 -1.00
N VAL A 565 0.96 24.11 -2.17
CA VAL A 565 0.37 23.61 -3.40
C VAL A 565 1.05 22.31 -3.84
N LYS A 566 2.36 22.15 -3.68
CA LYS A 566 3.08 20.91 -4.00
C LYS A 566 2.75 19.79 -3.00
N THR A 567 2.53 20.11 -1.73
CA THR A 567 2.11 19.15 -0.68
C THR A 567 0.64 18.81 -0.84
N ILE A 568 -0.21 19.80 -1.07
CA ILE A 568 -1.63 19.65 -1.42
C ILE A 568 -1.76 18.96 -2.77
N SER A 569 -1.03 19.36 -3.81
CA SER A 569 -1.05 18.71 -5.13
C SER A 569 -0.49 17.28 -5.07
N LYS A 570 0.58 17.01 -4.30
CA LYS A 570 1.06 15.65 -4.07
C LYS A 570 0.05 14.82 -3.27
N ALA A 571 -0.58 15.39 -2.26
CA ALA A 571 -1.63 14.75 -1.50
C ALA A 571 -2.88 14.52 -2.36
N ILE A 572 -3.27 15.52 -3.17
CA ILE A 572 -4.41 15.48 -4.08
C ILE A 572 -4.10 14.64 -5.32
N VAL A 573 -2.91 14.75 -5.93
CA VAL A 573 -2.51 13.91 -7.08
C VAL A 573 -2.35 12.46 -6.65
N LYS A 574 -1.87 12.19 -5.44
CA LYS A 574 -1.84 10.83 -4.86
C LYS A 574 -3.25 10.34 -4.53
N ALA A 575 -4.09 11.16 -3.93
CA ALA A 575 -5.52 10.89 -3.70
C ALA A 575 -6.33 10.88 -5.00
N THR A 576 -6.05 11.77 -5.95
CA THR A 576 -6.75 11.89 -7.24
C THR A 576 -6.21 10.88 -8.26
N SER A 577 -4.94 10.49 -8.24
CA SER A 577 -4.42 9.39 -9.06
C SER A 577 -5.01 8.04 -8.63
N LEU A 578 -5.12 7.78 -7.34
CA LEU A 578 -5.85 6.61 -6.82
C LEU A 578 -7.37 6.75 -7.03
N LYS A 579 -7.92 7.92 -6.83
CA LYS A 579 -9.35 8.24 -6.90
C LYS A 579 -9.85 8.45 -8.33
N ASN A 580 -9.12 9.11 -9.22
CA ASN A 580 -9.47 9.24 -10.65
C ASN A 580 -9.31 7.92 -11.40
N ARG A 581 -8.35 7.08 -11.02
CA ARG A 581 -8.26 5.70 -11.52
C ARG A 581 -9.47 4.88 -11.10
N PHE A 582 -9.94 5.05 -9.87
CA PHE A 582 -11.09 4.34 -9.33
C PHE A 582 -12.42 4.93 -9.82
N ILE A 583 -12.58 6.25 -9.78
CA ILE A 583 -13.83 6.95 -10.15
C ILE A 583 -14.01 7.03 -11.67
N HIS A 584 -12.95 7.25 -12.47
CA HIS A 584 -13.02 7.11 -13.91
C HIS A 584 -13.34 5.67 -14.33
N SER A 585 -12.92 4.67 -13.55
CA SER A 585 -13.32 3.28 -13.78
C SER A 585 -14.77 2.97 -13.42
N LEU A 586 -15.39 3.79 -12.57
CA LEU A 586 -16.79 3.64 -12.16
C LEU A 586 -17.76 4.56 -12.93
N GLN A 587 -17.26 5.55 -13.69
CA GLN A 587 -18.07 6.53 -14.43
C GLN A 587 -18.03 6.40 -15.96
N ARG A 588 -17.16 5.58 -16.49
CA ARG A 588 -17.14 5.12 -17.88
C ARG A 588 -17.56 3.66 -17.91
#